data_f1fb77d8ce01e05b8a9260a099fe9373
#
_entry.id   f1fb77d8ce01e05b8a9260a099fe9373
#
_cell.length_a   1.000
_cell.length_b   1.000
_cell.length_c   1.000
_cell.angle_alpha   90.00
_cell.angle_beta   90.00
_cell.angle_gamma   90.00
#
_symmetry.space_group_name_H-M   'P 1'
#
loop_
_entity.id
_entity.type
_entity.pdbx_description
1 polymer ?
#
loop_
_entity_poly.entity_id
_entity_poly.type
_entity_poly.pdbx_seq_one_letter_code
_entity_poly.pdbx_strand_id
1 'polypeptide(L)'
;MSTVAKDFGMDQALKQLGLKAVNQGTSTGNSWYPGGAEIASYSPVDGALIGKVTTTTKEEYQKVIETSQEAFVSFRAMPAPLRGEIVRQFGNKLRELKKPLGKLVSYEMGKSLQEGYGEVQEMIDICDFAVGLSRQLNGQTIPSERAGHVMREQWHSLGIVGIISAFNFPVAVWAWNTALAWVCGD
;
A
#
# COMPACT_ATOMS: atom_id res chain seq x y z
N MET A 1 4.50 23.60 -14.11
CA MET A 1 5.62 23.18 -13.25
C MET A 1 6.75 24.19 -13.26
N SER A 2 7.46 24.30 -12.15
CA SER A 2 8.67 25.15 -12.04
C SER A 2 9.82 24.65 -12.90
N THR A 3 10.85 25.45 -13.10
CA THR A 3 12.08 25.04 -13.79
C THR A 3 12.74 23.88 -13.04
N VAL A 4 12.81 23.94 -11.70
CA VAL A 4 13.36 22.89 -10.84
C VAL A 4 12.64 21.55 -11.05
N ALA A 5 11.30 21.56 -11.06
CA ALA A 5 10.51 20.36 -11.32
C ALA A 5 10.80 19.72 -12.70
N LYS A 6 10.98 20.55 -13.73
CA LYS A 6 11.32 20.10 -15.09
C LYS A 6 12.71 19.48 -15.13
N ASP A 7 13.69 20.16 -14.56
CA ASP A 7 15.08 19.67 -14.52
C ASP A 7 15.20 18.37 -13.72
N PHE A 8 14.38 18.20 -12.66
CA PHE A 8 14.26 16.96 -11.90
C PHE A 8 13.51 15.85 -12.66
N GLY A 9 12.82 16.18 -13.74
CA GLY A 9 12.07 15.25 -14.58
C GLY A 9 10.74 14.80 -13.98
N MET A 10 10.07 15.68 -13.22
CA MET A 10 8.79 15.38 -12.57
C MET A 10 7.66 15.16 -13.56
N ASP A 11 7.61 15.90 -14.68
CA ASP A 11 6.60 15.70 -15.73
C ASP A 11 6.58 14.25 -16.22
N GLN A 12 7.76 13.69 -16.48
CA GLN A 12 7.89 12.31 -16.92
C GLN A 12 7.53 11.33 -15.80
N ALA A 13 7.93 11.60 -14.56
CA ALA A 13 7.62 10.75 -13.43
C ALA A 13 6.11 10.67 -13.16
N LEU A 14 5.42 11.81 -13.12
CA LEU A 14 3.96 11.88 -12.94
C LEU A 14 3.22 11.15 -14.07
N LYS A 15 3.66 11.33 -15.33
CA LYS A 15 3.10 10.61 -16.47
C LYS A 15 3.28 9.10 -16.37
N GLN A 16 4.46 8.62 -15.97
CA GLN A 16 4.72 7.18 -15.77
C GLN A 16 3.90 6.59 -14.65
N LEU A 17 3.61 7.37 -13.60
CA LEU A 17 2.73 6.99 -12.50
C LEU A 17 1.25 7.10 -12.83
N GLY A 18 0.88 7.63 -14.00
CA GLY A 18 -0.50 7.83 -14.41
C GLY A 18 -1.21 8.96 -13.66
N LEU A 19 -0.46 9.85 -12.98
CA LEU A 19 -1.00 10.95 -12.19
C LEU A 19 -1.40 12.13 -13.07
N LYS A 20 -2.51 12.77 -12.70
CA LYS A 20 -3.12 13.91 -13.37
C LYS A 20 -3.00 15.18 -12.51
N ALA A 21 -3.44 16.32 -13.04
CA ALA A 21 -3.52 17.56 -12.26
C ALA A 21 -4.47 17.44 -11.06
N VAL A 22 -5.58 16.70 -11.22
CA VAL A 22 -6.51 16.34 -10.13
C VAL A 22 -6.68 14.82 -10.16
N ASN A 23 -6.52 14.18 -9.01
CA ASN A 23 -6.62 12.74 -8.83
C ASN A 23 -7.73 12.41 -7.84
N GLN A 24 -8.41 11.31 -8.07
CA GLN A 24 -9.41 10.81 -7.13
C GLN A 24 -8.71 10.17 -5.92
N GLY A 25 -9.13 10.51 -4.71
CA GLY A 25 -8.51 10.03 -3.47
C GLY A 25 -9.15 8.78 -2.89
N THR A 26 -10.29 8.34 -3.42
CA THR A 26 -11.04 7.17 -2.92
C THR A 26 -11.17 6.10 -3.98
N SER A 27 -10.85 4.86 -3.62
CA SER A 27 -11.01 3.70 -4.49
C SER A 27 -11.37 2.45 -3.71
N THR A 28 -12.15 1.56 -4.35
CA THR A 28 -12.36 0.17 -3.91
C THR A 28 -11.49 -0.84 -4.68
N GLY A 29 -10.46 -0.36 -5.39
CA GLY A 29 -9.62 -1.15 -6.29
C GLY A 29 -10.16 -1.24 -7.70
N ASN A 30 -11.43 -1.59 -7.87
CA ASN A 30 -12.08 -1.66 -9.19
C ASN A 30 -12.74 -0.36 -9.62
N SER A 31 -13.08 0.51 -8.68
CA SER A 31 -13.78 1.76 -8.93
C SER A 31 -13.10 2.92 -8.21
N TRP A 32 -13.02 4.06 -8.89
CA TRP A 32 -12.60 5.32 -8.33
C TRP A 32 -13.81 6.24 -8.14
N TYR A 33 -13.81 7.00 -7.05
CA TYR A 33 -14.92 7.87 -6.67
C TYR A 33 -14.52 9.34 -6.80
N PRO A 34 -15.49 10.22 -7.15
CA PRO A 34 -15.19 11.64 -7.42
C PRO A 34 -14.66 12.39 -6.19
N GLY A 35 -15.02 11.96 -4.98
CA GLY A 35 -14.57 12.58 -3.75
C GLY A 35 -15.31 13.87 -3.41
N GLY A 36 -14.83 14.51 -2.33
CA GLY A 36 -15.28 15.80 -1.83
C GLY A 36 -14.35 16.96 -2.24
N ALA A 37 -13.92 17.76 -1.27
CA ALA A 37 -13.04 18.90 -1.50
C ALA A 37 -11.67 18.46 -2.02
N GLU A 38 -11.03 19.32 -2.83
CA GLU A 38 -9.67 19.12 -3.32
C GLU A 38 -8.64 19.55 -2.28
N ILE A 39 -7.61 18.74 -2.07
CA ILE A 39 -6.40 19.09 -1.33
C ILE A 39 -5.25 19.24 -2.33
N ALA A 40 -4.54 20.35 -2.26
CA ALA A 40 -3.37 20.60 -3.09
C ALA A 40 -2.08 20.14 -2.38
N SER A 41 -1.20 19.48 -3.12
CA SER A 41 0.13 19.10 -2.68
C SER A 41 1.16 20.02 -3.31
N TYR A 42 2.02 20.64 -2.48
CA TYR A 42 3.08 21.55 -2.89
C TYR A 42 4.43 20.99 -2.51
N SER A 43 5.40 21.15 -3.39
CA SER A 43 6.78 20.76 -3.09
C SER A 43 7.44 21.73 -2.10
N PRO A 44 8.08 21.24 -1.04
CA PRO A 44 8.91 22.08 -0.17
C PRO A 44 10.23 22.52 -0.83
N VAL A 45 10.58 21.96 -1.98
CA VAL A 45 11.82 22.26 -2.69
C VAL A 45 11.75 23.64 -3.36
N ASP A 46 10.59 23.96 -3.93
CA ASP A 46 10.41 25.20 -4.72
C ASP A 46 9.02 25.84 -4.59
N GLY A 47 8.17 25.31 -3.71
CA GLY A 47 6.81 25.78 -3.49
C GLY A 47 5.84 25.52 -4.65
N ALA A 48 6.26 24.77 -5.67
CA ALA A 48 5.42 24.51 -6.83
C ALA A 48 4.30 23.49 -6.52
N LEU A 49 3.13 23.72 -7.13
CA LEU A 49 2.02 22.76 -7.08
C LEU A 49 2.42 21.48 -7.84
N ILE A 50 2.35 20.35 -7.15
CA ILE A 50 2.57 19.00 -7.73
C ILE A 50 1.29 18.50 -8.39
N GLY A 51 0.19 18.56 -7.65
CA GLY A 51 -1.11 18.11 -8.09
C GLY A 51 -2.13 18.26 -6.96
N LYS A 52 -3.35 17.78 -7.21
CA LYS A 52 -4.43 17.77 -6.24
C LYS A 52 -5.01 16.39 -6.11
N VAL A 53 -5.60 16.11 -4.94
CA VAL A 53 -6.35 14.90 -4.66
C VAL A 53 -7.70 15.26 -4.03
N THR A 54 -8.76 14.57 -4.41
CA THR A 54 -10.07 14.75 -3.78
C THR A 54 -10.13 14.00 -2.44
N THR A 55 -10.76 14.60 -1.44
CA THR A 55 -10.98 13.95 -0.14
C THR A 55 -12.08 12.90 -0.23
N THR A 56 -12.01 11.89 0.63
CA THR A 56 -13.07 10.89 0.78
C THR A 56 -14.28 11.48 1.47
N THR A 57 -15.49 11.32 0.92
CA THR A 57 -16.74 11.65 1.62
C THR A 57 -17.12 10.54 2.61
N LYS A 58 -18.04 10.83 3.53
CA LYS A 58 -18.53 9.84 4.48
C LYS A 58 -19.22 8.65 3.78
N GLU A 59 -19.96 8.94 2.74
CA GLU A 59 -20.68 7.94 1.92
C GLU A 59 -19.69 7.04 1.18
N GLU A 60 -18.66 7.62 0.58
CA GLU A 60 -17.59 6.87 -0.09
C GLU A 60 -16.79 6.01 0.89
N TYR A 61 -16.47 6.54 2.08
CA TYR A 61 -15.83 5.77 3.13
C TYR A 61 -16.68 4.55 3.52
N GLN A 62 -17.97 4.75 3.74
CA GLN A 62 -18.89 3.65 4.04
C GLN A 62 -18.89 2.61 2.93
N LYS A 63 -18.90 3.04 1.66
CA LYS A 63 -18.82 2.14 0.50
C LYS A 63 -17.52 1.34 0.44
N VAL A 64 -16.39 1.95 0.79
CA VAL A 64 -15.10 1.25 0.89
C VAL A 64 -15.18 0.15 1.96
N ILE A 65 -15.73 0.45 3.13
CA ILE A 65 -15.87 -0.53 4.22
C ILE A 65 -16.78 -1.70 3.81
N GLU A 66 -17.93 -1.41 3.21
CA GLU A 66 -18.86 -2.45 2.74
C GLU A 66 -18.20 -3.36 1.69
N THR A 67 -17.54 -2.76 0.69
CA THR A 67 -16.84 -3.52 -0.36
C THR A 67 -15.72 -4.38 0.23
N SER A 68 -14.99 -3.85 1.22
CA SER A 68 -13.94 -4.59 1.92
C SER A 68 -14.52 -5.77 2.71
N GLN A 69 -15.67 -5.61 3.37
CA GLN A 69 -16.36 -6.70 4.08
C GLN A 69 -16.78 -7.82 3.13
N GLU A 70 -17.33 -7.48 1.98
CA GLU A 70 -17.69 -8.44 0.94
C GLU A 70 -16.46 -9.20 0.42
N ALA A 71 -15.38 -8.49 0.12
CA ALA A 71 -14.13 -9.06 -0.38
C ALA A 71 -13.46 -9.96 0.66
N PHE A 72 -13.50 -9.60 1.93
CA PHE A 72 -12.89 -10.35 3.03
C PHE A 72 -13.38 -11.80 3.09
N VAL A 73 -14.66 -12.05 2.82
CA VAL A 73 -15.25 -13.41 2.90
C VAL A 73 -14.52 -14.41 1.99
N SER A 74 -14.22 -14.00 0.77
CA SER A 74 -13.50 -14.83 -0.20
C SER A 74 -11.98 -14.78 0.00
N PHE A 75 -11.44 -13.62 0.34
CA PHE A 75 -10.01 -13.40 0.48
C PHE A 75 -9.40 -14.20 1.65
N ARG A 76 -10.05 -14.20 2.82
CA ARG A 76 -9.61 -15.02 3.97
C ARG A 76 -9.61 -16.51 3.69
N ALA A 77 -10.49 -16.99 2.79
CA ALA A 77 -10.57 -18.39 2.41
C ALA A 77 -9.49 -18.81 1.39
N MET A 78 -8.84 -17.83 0.75
CA MET A 78 -7.75 -18.08 -0.19
C MET A 78 -6.52 -18.63 0.56
N PRO A 79 -5.88 -19.73 0.10
CA PRO A 79 -4.65 -20.22 0.70
C PRO A 79 -3.57 -19.13 0.79
N ALA A 80 -2.87 -19.04 1.94
CA ALA A 80 -1.86 -18.01 2.17
C ALA A 80 -0.79 -17.88 1.07
N PRO A 81 -0.26 -18.97 0.47
CA PRO A 81 0.67 -18.86 -0.66
C PRO A 81 0.08 -18.20 -1.91
N LEU A 82 -1.24 -18.29 -2.15
CA LEU A 82 -1.89 -17.59 -3.24
C LEU A 82 -2.06 -16.09 -2.93
N ARG A 83 -2.32 -15.72 -1.67
CA ARG A 83 -2.25 -14.32 -1.23
C ARG A 83 -0.84 -13.77 -1.37
N GLY A 84 0.18 -14.56 -1.04
CA GLY A 84 1.59 -14.23 -1.29
C GLY A 84 1.88 -13.95 -2.76
N GLU A 85 1.24 -14.66 -3.70
CA GLU A 85 1.40 -14.39 -5.13
C GLU A 85 0.85 -13.01 -5.54
N ILE A 86 -0.25 -12.56 -4.94
CA ILE A 86 -0.77 -11.19 -5.13
C ILE A 86 0.27 -10.16 -4.67
N VAL A 87 0.84 -10.36 -3.48
CA VAL A 87 1.89 -9.48 -2.95
C VAL A 87 3.14 -9.49 -3.84
N ARG A 88 3.52 -10.65 -4.39
CA ARG A 88 4.65 -10.74 -5.33
C ARG A 88 4.40 -9.91 -6.59
N GLN A 89 3.21 -9.96 -7.17
CA GLN A 89 2.84 -9.15 -8.33
C GLN A 89 2.90 -7.65 -8.01
N PHE A 90 2.41 -7.26 -6.85
CA PHE A 90 2.51 -5.89 -6.35
C PHE A 90 3.97 -5.46 -6.20
N GLY A 91 4.82 -6.26 -5.56
CA GLY A 91 6.26 -6.00 -5.42
C GLY A 91 6.97 -5.85 -6.78
N ASN A 92 6.60 -6.66 -7.77
CA ASN A 92 7.14 -6.52 -9.14
C ASN A 92 6.73 -5.18 -9.76
N LYS A 93 5.49 -4.75 -9.57
CA LYS A 93 5.04 -3.45 -10.07
C LYS A 93 5.78 -2.29 -9.41
N LEU A 94 6.08 -2.40 -8.12
CA LEU A 94 6.92 -1.43 -7.41
C LEU A 94 8.35 -1.36 -7.96
N ARG A 95 8.95 -2.50 -8.34
CA ARG A 95 10.27 -2.55 -9.00
C ARG A 95 10.28 -1.79 -10.33
N GLU A 96 9.24 -1.98 -11.15
CA GLU A 96 9.09 -1.26 -12.41
C GLU A 96 8.96 0.26 -12.20
N LEU A 97 8.21 0.67 -11.20
CA LEU A 97 7.88 2.07 -10.91
C LEU A 97 8.80 2.72 -9.87
N LYS A 98 9.86 2.04 -9.41
CA LYS A 98 10.74 2.53 -8.34
C LYS A 98 11.28 3.93 -8.61
N LYS A 99 11.79 4.17 -9.82
CA LYS A 99 12.40 5.47 -10.16
C LYS A 99 11.38 6.61 -10.18
N PRO A 100 10.26 6.54 -10.90
CA PRO A 100 9.29 7.63 -10.90
C PRO A 100 8.64 7.84 -9.52
N LEU A 101 8.33 6.78 -8.77
CA LEU A 101 7.74 6.89 -7.44
C LEU A 101 8.73 7.50 -6.43
N GLY A 102 9.99 7.06 -6.41
CA GLY A 102 11.01 7.63 -5.54
C GLY A 102 11.32 9.10 -5.85
N LYS A 103 11.26 9.50 -7.12
CA LYS A 103 11.33 10.94 -7.49
C LYS A 103 10.17 11.74 -6.89
N LEU A 104 8.94 11.21 -6.98
CA LEU A 104 7.77 11.86 -6.41
C LEU A 104 7.91 12.01 -4.89
N VAL A 105 8.31 10.94 -4.19
CA VAL A 105 8.57 10.98 -2.75
C VAL A 105 9.61 12.07 -2.40
N SER A 106 10.73 12.11 -3.12
CA SER A 106 11.77 13.13 -2.90
C SER A 106 11.25 14.54 -3.10
N TYR A 107 10.51 14.80 -4.17
CA TYR A 107 10.04 16.12 -4.52
C TYR A 107 8.91 16.62 -3.62
N GLU A 108 8.00 15.72 -3.20
CA GLU A 108 6.88 16.04 -2.32
C GLU A 108 7.30 16.19 -0.87
N MET A 109 8.29 15.40 -0.42
CA MET A 109 8.74 15.42 0.98
C MET A 109 9.99 16.25 1.23
N GLY A 110 10.66 16.73 0.18
CA GLY A 110 11.94 17.43 0.31
C GLY A 110 13.10 16.53 0.74
N LYS A 111 12.99 15.23 0.52
CA LYS A 111 14.06 14.25 0.81
C LYS A 111 15.09 14.21 -0.30
N SER A 112 16.29 13.69 0.01
CA SER A 112 17.26 13.37 -1.03
C SER A 112 16.68 12.31 -1.99
N LEU A 113 17.17 12.28 -3.21
CA LEU A 113 16.71 11.31 -4.20
C LEU A 113 17.00 9.86 -3.76
N GLN A 114 18.10 9.65 -3.05
CA GLN A 114 18.46 8.33 -2.52
C GLN A 114 17.50 7.87 -1.41
N GLU A 115 17.07 8.78 -0.55
CA GLU A 115 16.03 8.48 0.46
C GLU A 115 14.69 8.17 -0.19
N GLY A 116 14.28 8.93 -1.22
CA GLY A 116 13.08 8.62 -1.98
C GLY A 116 13.12 7.24 -2.65
N TYR A 117 14.25 6.87 -3.23
CA TYR A 117 14.45 5.52 -3.75
C TYR A 117 14.50 4.46 -2.66
N GLY A 118 15.06 4.79 -1.49
CA GLY A 118 15.11 3.94 -0.31
C GLY A 118 13.74 3.58 0.21
N GLU A 119 12.83 4.55 0.30
CA GLU A 119 11.45 4.27 0.70
C GLU A 119 10.75 3.28 -0.23
N VAL A 120 10.90 3.44 -1.55
CA VAL A 120 10.31 2.48 -2.49
C VAL A 120 11.02 1.14 -2.42
N GLN A 121 12.32 1.11 -2.10
CA GLN A 121 13.02 -0.15 -1.85
C GLN A 121 12.44 -0.87 -0.64
N GLU A 122 12.15 -0.17 0.45
CA GLU A 122 11.50 -0.77 1.62
C GLU A 122 10.13 -1.37 1.28
N MET A 123 9.34 -0.71 0.42
CA MET A 123 8.08 -1.30 -0.07
C MET A 123 8.32 -2.64 -0.79
N ILE A 124 9.39 -2.73 -1.58
CA ILE A 124 9.76 -3.95 -2.32
C ILE A 124 10.22 -5.03 -1.34
N ASP A 125 11.07 -4.68 -0.41
CA ASP A 125 11.67 -5.62 0.55
C ASP A 125 10.61 -6.24 1.46
N ILE A 126 9.65 -5.46 1.91
CA ILE A 126 8.54 -6.00 2.71
C ILE A 126 7.62 -6.90 1.89
N CYS A 127 7.43 -6.63 0.60
CA CYS A 127 6.70 -7.55 -0.27
C CYS A 127 7.42 -8.89 -0.37
N ASP A 128 8.75 -8.90 -0.55
CA ASP A 128 9.53 -10.15 -0.61
C ASP A 128 9.46 -10.92 0.71
N PHE A 129 9.57 -10.21 1.84
CA PHE A 129 9.39 -10.82 3.16
C PHE A 129 8.00 -11.44 3.33
N ALA A 130 6.94 -10.70 2.99
CA ALA A 130 5.56 -11.16 3.11
C ALA A 130 5.28 -12.39 2.20
N VAL A 131 5.86 -12.42 1.00
CA VAL A 131 5.80 -13.61 0.12
C VAL A 131 6.40 -14.84 0.81
N GLY A 132 7.56 -14.70 1.44
CA GLY A 132 8.18 -15.76 2.24
C GLY A 132 7.30 -16.18 3.41
N LEU A 133 6.80 -15.20 4.16
CA LEU A 133 5.93 -15.40 5.32
C LEU A 133 4.63 -16.14 4.96
N SER A 134 4.09 -15.95 3.76
CA SER A 134 2.87 -16.63 3.30
C SER A 134 2.94 -18.16 3.35
N ARG A 135 4.16 -18.72 3.41
CA ARG A 135 4.43 -20.16 3.53
C ARG A 135 4.89 -20.57 4.93
N GLN A 136 4.97 -19.61 5.87
CA GLN A 136 5.49 -19.81 7.22
C GLN A 136 4.49 -19.40 8.32
N LEU A 137 3.22 -19.24 7.98
CA LEU A 137 2.14 -19.00 8.95
C LEU A 137 1.81 -20.31 9.70
N ASN A 138 2.82 -20.85 10.36
CA ASN A 138 2.74 -22.12 11.07
C ASN A 138 2.16 -21.90 12.47
N GLY A 139 1.31 -22.85 12.91
CA GLY A 139 0.95 -23.00 14.31
C GLY A 139 1.71 -24.15 14.94
N GLN A 140 1.66 -24.25 16.26
CA GLN A 140 2.27 -25.35 17.00
C GLN A 140 1.28 -26.52 17.14
N THR A 141 1.83 -27.74 17.12
CA THR A 141 1.12 -28.93 17.60
C THR A 141 1.62 -29.22 19.01
N ILE A 142 0.73 -29.20 19.98
CA ILE A 142 1.06 -29.21 21.41
C ILE A 142 0.53 -30.53 22.01
N PRO A 143 1.34 -31.28 22.79
CA PRO A 143 0.86 -32.46 23.52
C PRO A 143 -0.25 -32.09 24.50
N SER A 144 -1.24 -32.97 24.61
CA SER A 144 -2.32 -32.83 25.57
C SER A 144 -2.09 -33.80 26.74
N GLU A 145 -2.43 -33.36 27.96
CA GLU A 145 -2.50 -34.21 29.15
C GLU A 145 -3.66 -35.21 29.10
N ARG A 146 -4.63 -35.00 28.19
CA ARG A 146 -5.81 -35.85 28.03
C ARG A 146 -5.58 -36.92 26.99
N ALA A 147 -5.86 -38.18 27.32
CA ALA A 147 -5.75 -39.28 26.39
C ALA A 147 -6.64 -39.06 25.16
N GLY A 148 -6.11 -39.32 23.97
CA GLY A 148 -6.83 -39.16 22.70
C GLY A 148 -7.07 -37.72 22.25
N HIS A 149 -6.43 -36.73 22.87
CA HIS A 149 -6.55 -35.32 22.51
C HIS A 149 -5.24 -34.79 21.93
N VAL A 150 -5.36 -33.88 20.95
CA VAL A 150 -4.28 -33.09 20.36
C VAL A 150 -4.67 -31.61 20.41
N MET A 151 -3.75 -30.77 20.82
CA MET A 151 -3.92 -29.32 20.76
C MET A 151 -3.13 -28.77 19.56
N ARG A 152 -3.68 -27.78 18.91
CA ARG A 152 -3.05 -27.11 17.77
C ARG A 152 -3.35 -25.63 17.74
N GLU A 153 -2.33 -24.81 17.48
CA GLU A 153 -2.50 -23.42 17.12
C GLU A 153 -2.85 -23.29 15.64
N GLN A 154 -3.66 -22.30 15.34
CA GLN A 154 -3.96 -21.91 13.97
C GLN A 154 -4.15 -20.40 13.92
N TRP A 155 -3.47 -19.75 12.98
CA TRP A 155 -3.62 -18.32 12.74
C TRP A 155 -4.81 -18.06 11.83
N HIS A 156 -5.66 -17.13 12.23
CA HIS A 156 -6.82 -16.69 11.48
C HIS A 156 -6.71 -15.20 11.16
N SER A 157 -7.31 -14.79 10.05
CA SER A 157 -7.42 -13.38 9.66
C SER A 157 -8.19 -12.57 10.69
N LEU A 158 -7.74 -11.34 10.94
CA LEU A 158 -8.38 -10.43 11.90
C LEU A 158 -9.67 -9.82 11.35
N GLY A 159 -9.72 -9.56 10.06
CA GLY A 159 -10.82 -8.87 9.40
C GLY A 159 -10.32 -7.70 8.56
N ILE A 160 -11.12 -6.64 8.47
CA ILE A 160 -10.72 -5.43 7.76
C ILE A 160 -9.72 -4.66 8.62
N VAL A 161 -8.56 -4.39 8.08
CA VAL A 161 -7.47 -3.65 8.73
C VAL A 161 -7.41 -2.23 8.18
N GLY A 162 -7.52 -1.24 9.07
CA GLY A 162 -7.25 0.16 8.74
C GLY A 162 -5.76 0.49 8.87
N ILE A 163 -5.16 1.06 7.84
CA ILE A 163 -3.76 1.46 7.84
C ILE A 163 -3.65 2.96 7.75
N ILE A 164 -3.07 3.57 8.79
CA ILE A 164 -2.79 5.01 8.85
C ILE A 164 -1.27 5.16 8.88
N SER A 165 -0.70 5.59 7.74
CA SER A 165 0.74 5.75 7.62
C SER A 165 1.23 7.11 8.14
N ALA A 166 2.51 7.16 8.53
CA ALA A 166 3.15 8.39 8.96
C ALA A 166 3.41 9.30 7.75
N PHE A 167 3.15 10.62 7.92
CA PHE A 167 3.31 11.59 6.82
C PHE A 167 4.76 11.69 6.30
N ASN A 168 5.76 11.45 7.16
CA ASN A 168 7.18 11.57 6.81
C ASN A 168 7.75 10.33 6.09
N PHE A 169 6.99 9.21 6.06
CA PHE A 169 7.26 8.01 5.27
C PHE A 169 6.01 7.66 4.48
N PRO A 170 5.67 8.44 3.44
CA PRO A 170 4.36 8.39 2.82
C PRO A 170 4.05 7.07 2.10
N VAL A 171 5.05 6.29 1.71
CA VAL A 171 4.85 5.04 0.98
C VAL A 171 5.38 3.80 1.69
N ALA A 172 6.53 3.88 2.38
CA ALA A 172 7.15 2.73 3.01
C ALA A 172 6.26 2.12 4.10
N VAL A 173 5.82 2.93 5.07
CA VAL A 173 5.02 2.46 6.23
C VAL A 173 3.69 1.88 5.78
N TRP A 174 3.05 2.48 4.77
CA TRP A 174 1.84 1.93 4.18
C TRP A 174 2.07 0.52 3.64
N ALA A 175 3.13 0.32 2.86
CA ALA A 175 3.45 -0.97 2.26
C ALA A 175 3.78 -2.05 3.29
N TRP A 176 4.50 -1.68 4.37
CA TRP A 176 4.81 -2.60 5.48
C TRP A 176 3.53 -3.24 6.03
N ASN A 177 2.58 -2.42 6.41
CA ASN A 177 1.35 -2.89 7.01
C ASN A 177 0.46 -3.61 5.99
N THR A 178 0.36 -3.08 4.76
CA THR A 178 -0.49 -3.65 3.70
C THR A 178 -0.01 -5.04 3.27
N ALA A 179 1.28 -5.22 3.01
CA ALA A 179 1.82 -6.49 2.55
C ALA A 179 1.63 -7.60 3.61
N LEU A 180 1.82 -7.26 4.89
CA LEU A 180 1.61 -8.20 5.99
C LEU A 180 0.12 -8.53 6.19
N ALA A 181 -0.76 -7.54 6.18
CA ALA A 181 -2.20 -7.76 6.28
C ALA A 181 -2.70 -8.68 5.14
N TRP A 182 -2.31 -8.40 3.90
CA TRP A 182 -2.73 -9.21 2.76
C TRP A 182 -2.31 -10.67 2.86
N VAL A 183 -1.09 -11.00 3.27
CA VAL A 183 -0.70 -12.41 3.41
C VAL A 183 -1.37 -13.08 4.60
N CYS A 184 -1.76 -12.33 5.64
CA CYS A 184 -2.57 -12.84 6.75
C CYS A 184 -4.04 -13.06 6.38
N GLY A 185 -4.50 -12.46 5.27
CA GLY A 185 -5.87 -12.64 4.75
C GLY A 185 -6.85 -11.57 5.24
N ASP A 186 -6.31 -10.42 5.62
CA ASP A 186 -7.05 -9.25 6.11
C ASP A 186 -7.34 -8.26 4.99
#